data_75a8b5883c84491e90afd7eee1ed8e8d
#
_entry.id   75a8b5883c84491e90afd7eee1ed8e8d
#
_cell.length_a   1.000
_cell.length_b   1.000
_cell.length_c   1.000
_cell.angle_alpha   90.00
_cell.angle_beta   90.00
_cell.angle_gamma   90.00
#
_symmetry.space_group_name_H-M   'P 1'
#
loop_
_entity.id
_entity.type
_entity.pdbx_description
1 polymer ?
#
loop_
_entity_poly.entity_id
_entity_poly.type
_entity_poly.pdbx_seq_one_letter_code
_entity_poly.pdbx_strand_id
1 'polypeptide(L)'
;MELCVVRHTKPRIESGLCYGRLDLELEEGFCQQAERISQSLPLPFDLTYCSPLKRCTQLADYLGLSYRRDPRIREIDFGEWEGKRWDQIGKAAIDAWHADLCSYRFPGGESFGDLCDRVDDFLTSLPNKNILLITHAGVIKALHHLVEGVSIEAAAEFSV
;
A
#
# COMPACT_ATOMS: atom_id res chain seq x y z
N MET A 1 -10.66 -2.89 -19.25
CA MET A 1 -10.11 -3.23 -17.91
C MET A 1 -10.25 -2.00 -17.03
N GLU A 2 -10.89 -2.15 -15.90
CA GLU A 2 -10.99 -1.12 -14.87
C GLU A 2 -10.30 -1.64 -13.60
N LEU A 3 -9.46 -0.82 -12.98
CA LEU A 3 -8.77 -1.15 -11.73
C LEU A 3 -9.27 -0.20 -10.64
N CYS A 4 -10.05 -0.73 -9.71
CA CYS A 4 -10.46 -0.01 -8.50
C CYS A 4 -9.48 -0.36 -7.37
N VAL A 5 -8.92 0.64 -6.72
CA VAL A 5 -7.89 0.44 -5.69
C VAL A 5 -8.39 0.98 -4.36
N VAL A 6 -8.28 0.16 -3.33
CA VAL A 6 -8.68 0.47 -1.96
C VAL A 6 -7.50 0.33 -1.02
N ARG A 7 -7.24 1.36 -0.24
CA ARG A 7 -6.32 1.30 0.90
C ARG A 7 -7.02 0.64 2.08
N HIS A 8 -6.30 -0.23 2.80
CA HIS A 8 -6.78 -0.74 4.09
C HIS A 8 -7.14 0.41 5.05
N THR A 9 -8.06 0.15 5.97
CA THR A 9 -8.43 1.09 7.04
C THR A 9 -7.30 1.21 8.08
N LYS A 10 -7.46 2.09 9.06
CA LYS A 10 -6.40 2.40 10.03
C LYS A 10 -5.93 1.16 10.79
N PRO A 11 -4.61 0.87 10.81
CA PRO A 11 -4.07 -0.24 11.57
C PRO A 11 -3.94 0.10 13.06
N ARG A 12 -3.90 -0.95 13.89
CA ARG A 12 -3.63 -0.83 15.33
C ARG A 12 -2.14 -0.61 15.53
N ILE A 13 -1.73 0.64 15.61
CA ILE A 13 -0.35 1.05 15.85
C ILE A 13 -0.32 2.39 16.59
N GLU A 14 0.70 2.59 17.44
CA GLU A 14 0.95 3.88 18.05
C GLU A 14 1.27 4.93 16.98
N SER A 15 0.69 6.12 17.12
CA SER A 15 0.96 7.24 16.22
C SER A 15 2.43 7.63 16.22
N GLY A 16 2.97 7.94 15.04
CA GLY A 16 4.36 8.39 14.87
C GLY A 16 5.38 7.26 14.71
N LEU A 17 4.93 6.00 14.61
CA LEU A 17 5.81 4.89 14.27
C LEU A 17 5.86 4.68 12.75
N CYS A 18 7.05 4.38 12.24
CA CYS A 18 7.26 3.93 10.88
C CYS A 18 6.81 2.48 10.73
N TYR A 19 5.99 2.19 9.75
CA TYR A 19 5.59 0.82 9.41
C TYR A 19 5.33 0.67 7.91
N GLY A 20 5.68 -0.48 7.38
CA GLY A 20 5.38 -0.90 6.03
C GLY A 20 5.08 -2.39 6.03
N ARG A 21 6.10 -3.23 6.21
CA ARG A 21 5.99 -4.70 6.25
C ARG A 21 5.54 -5.26 7.60
N LEU A 22 5.58 -4.50 8.69
CA LEU A 22 5.00 -4.94 9.95
C LEU A 22 3.57 -5.43 9.75
N ASP A 23 3.29 -6.65 10.21
CA ASP A 23 2.01 -7.32 9.98
C ASP A 23 0.99 -6.95 11.06
N LEU A 24 0.52 -5.72 10.98
CA LEU A 24 -0.40 -5.10 11.92
C LEU A 24 -1.85 -5.49 11.63
N GLU A 25 -2.63 -5.67 12.69
CA GLU A 25 -4.09 -5.80 12.61
C GLU A 25 -4.75 -4.42 12.46
N LEU A 26 -6.00 -4.39 12.05
CA LEU A 26 -6.81 -3.18 12.04
C LEU A 26 -7.17 -2.76 13.46
N GLU A 27 -7.38 -1.45 13.68
CA GLU A 27 -7.83 -0.93 14.97
C GLU A 27 -9.28 -1.35 15.26
N GLU A 28 -9.65 -1.33 16.54
CA GLU A 28 -11.04 -1.53 16.95
C GLU A 28 -11.93 -0.44 16.32
N GLY A 29 -13.10 -0.82 15.80
CA GLY A 29 -14.01 0.13 15.15
C GLY A 29 -13.75 0.36 13.64
N PHE A 30 -12.81 -0.34 13.02
CA PHE A 30 -12.58 -0.26 11.57
C PHE A 30 -13.84 -0.59 10.73
N CYS A 31 -14.80 -1.29 11.31
CA CYS A 31 -16.05 -1.69 10.65
C CYS A 31 -16.82 -0.50 10.05
N GLN A 32 -16.86 0.65 10.73
CA GLN A 32 -17.55 1.84 10.21
C GLN A 32 -16.87 2.38 8.95
N GLN A 33 -15.54 2.34 8.92
CA GLN A 33 -14.78 2.74 7.72
C GLN A 33 -14.97 1.72 6.60
N ALA A 34 -14.97 0.43 6.92
CA ALA A 34 -15.21 -0.65 5.96
C ALA A 34 -16.61 -0.56 5.33
N GLU A 35 -17.65 -0.21 6.10
CA GLU A 35 -19.01 0.00 5.59
C GLU A 35 -19.06 1.17 4.59
N ARG A 36 -18.38 2.28 4.87
CA ARG A 36 -18.28 3.41 3.92
C ARG A 36 -17.59 2.99 2.63
N ILE A 37 -16.51 2.22 2.74
CA ILE A 37 -15.82 1.65 1.56
C ILE A 37 -16.80 0.79 0.77
N SER A 38 -17.50 -0.14 1.42
CA SER A 38 -18.48 -1.02 0.78
C SER A 38 -19.53 -0.25 -0.03
N GLN A 39 -20.06 0.83 0.55
CA GLN A 39 -21.06 1.69 -0.11
C GLN A 39 -20.52 2.47 -1.31
N SER A 40 -19.21 2.69 -1.36
CA SER A 40 -18.54 3.47 -2.42
C SER A 40 -17.97 2.59 -3.53
N LEU A 41 -17.91 1.26 -3.35
CA LEU A 41 -17.34 0.36 -4.34
C LEU A 41 -18.23 0.27 -5.58
N PRO A 42 -17.71 0.57 -6.78
CA PRO A 42 -18.40 0.30 -8.02
C PRO A 42 -18.47 -1.22 -8.25
N LEU A 43 -19.65 -1.81 -8.20
CA LEU A 43 -19.85 -3.24 -8.45
C LEU A 43 -20.41 -3.46 -9.86
N PRO A 44 -20.21 -4.64 -10.47
CA PRO A 44 -19.45 -5.82 -9.98
C PRO A 44 -17.97 -5.82 -10.40
N PHE A 45 -17.12 -6.55 -9.63
CA PHE A 45 -15.76 -6.89 -10.02
C PHE A 45 -15.67 -8.34 -10.48
N ASP A 46 -14.84 -8.61 -11.49
CA ASP A 46 -14.55 -9.97 -11.95
C ASP A 46 -13.56 -10.70 -11.06
N LEU A 47 -12.61 -9.95 -10.52
CA LEU A 47 -11.53 -10.46 -9.66
C LEU A 47 -11.21 -9.46 -8.54
N THR A 48 -10.81 -10.00 -7.40
CA THR A 48 -10.24 -9.23 -6.31
C THR A 48 -8.85 -9.75 -5.96
N TYR A 49 -7.88 -8.84 -5.88
CA TYR A 49 -6.56 -9.12 -5.34
C TYR A 49 -6.37 -8.39 -4.02
N CYS A 50 -5.66 -9.01 -3.10
CA CYS A 50 -5.43 -8.47 -1.76
C CYS A 50 -3.97 -8.66 -1.36
N SER A 51 -3.38 -7.62 -0.76
CA SER A 51 -2.10 -7.77 -0.07
C SER A 51 -2.22 -8.86 1.01
N PRO A 52 -1.20 -9.73 1.18
CA PRO A 52 -1.25 -10.75 2.23
C PRO A 52 -1.14 -10.23 3.65
N LEU A 53 -0.84 -8.93 3.86
CA LEU A 53 -0.74 -8.34 5.19
C LEU A 53 -2.11 -8.27 5.88
N LYS A 54 -2.14 -8.56 7.18
CA LYS A 54 -3.37 -8.72 7.98
C LYS A 54 -4.35 -7.57 7.83
N ARG A 55 -3.91 -6.33 7.86
CA ARG A 55 -4.78 -5.15 7.72
C ARG A 55 -5.54 -5.09 6.40
N CYS A 56 -5.00 -5.70 5.34
CA CYS A 56 -5.71 -5.83 4.06
C CYS A 56 -6.65 -7.04 4.06
N THR A 57 -6.19 -8.20 4.55
CA THR A 57 -7.01 -9.41 4.57
C THR A 57 -8.18 -9.27 5.55
N GLN A 58 -8.01 -8.63 6.70
CA GLN A 58 -9.11 -8.35 7.64
C GLN A 58 -10.18 -7.46 7.01
N LEU A 59 -9.79 -6.43 6.24
CA LEU A 59 -10.75 -5.62 5.50
C LEU A 59 -11.48 -6.42 4.44
N ALA A 60 -10.75 -7.22 3.64
CA ALA A 60 -11.35 -8.06 2.59
C ALA A 60 -12.32 -9.09 3.17
N ASP A 61 -11.96 -9.73 4.28
CA ASP A 61 -12.80 -10.72 4.98
C ASP A 61 -14.06 -10.06 5.54
N TYR A 62 -13.94 -8.88 6.16
CA TYR A 62 -15.10 -8.13 6.66
C TYR A 62 -16.08 -7.73 5.54
N LEU A 63 -15.55 -7.35 4.37
CA LEU A 63 -16.36 -7.01 3.20
C LEU A 63 -16.96 -8.24 2.51
N GLY A 64 -16.68 -9.45 2.99
CA GLY A 64 -17.19 -10.71 2.42
C GLY A 64 -16.64 -11.03 1.04
N LEU A 65 -15.46 -10.53 0.69
CA LEU A 65 -14.87 -10.67 -0.62
C LEU A 65 -14.13 -12.01 -0.78
N SER A 66 -14.31 -12.65 -1.92
CA SER A 66 -13.42 -13.72 -2.36
C SER A 66 -12.22 -13.09 -3.09
N TYR A 67 -11.01 -13.37 -2.64
CA TYR A 67 -9.81 -12.70 -3.17
C TYR A 67 -8.61 -13.62 -3.34
N ARG A 68 -7.68 -13.19 -4.18
CA ARG A 68 -6.37 -13.81 -4.36
C ARG A 68 -5.31 -12.96 -3.67
N ARG A 69 -4.45 -13.60 -2.87
CA ARG A 69 -3.31 -12.91 -2.25
C ARG A 69 -2.16 -12.81 -3.24
N ASP A 70 -1.54 -11.62 -3.32
CA ASP A 70 -0.34 -11.43 -4.13
C ASP A 70 0.72 -10.67 -3.31
N PRO A 71 1.92 -11.23 -3.11
CA PRO A 71 2.98 -10.59 -2.32
C PRO A 71 3.58 -9.35 -3.00
N ARG A 72 3.39 -9.16 -4.31
CA ARG A 72 3.91 -8.00 -5.05
C ARG A 72 3.20 -6.70 -4.69
N ILE A 73 2.00 -6.78 -4.11
CA ILE A 73 1.22 -5.62 -3.65
C ILE A 73 1.26 -5.41 -2.13
N ARG A 74 2.27 -5.97 -1.44
CA ARG A 74 2.58 -5.60 -0.05
C ARG A 74 3.10 -4.17 0.02
N GLU A 75 2.98 -3.54 1.19
CA GLU A 75 3.55 -2.21 1.43
C GLU A 75 5.08 -2.23 1.27
N ILE A 76 5.66 -1.05 1.08
CA ILE A 76 7.10 -0.89 1.02
C ILE A 76 7.77 -1.43 2.30
N ASP A 77 8.94 -2.05 2.14
CA ASP A 77 9.76 -2.52 3.24
C ASP A 77 10.67 -1.40 3.73
N PHE A 78 10.34 -0.82 4.87
CA PHE A 78 11.19 0.20 5.51
C PHE A 78 12.40 -0.39 6.25
N GLY A 79 12.60 -1.71 6.22
CA GLY A 79 13.75 -2.37 6.80
C GLY A 79 13.96 -2.03 8.28
N GLU A 80 15.15 -1.53 8.61
CA GLU A 80 15.51 -1.17 9.98
C GLU A 80 14.74 0.03 10.57
N TRP A 81 13.98 0.75 9.74
CA TRP A 81 13.11 1.83 10.22
C TRP A 81 11.78 1.30 10.77
N GLU A 82 11.39 0.09 10.42
CA GLU A 82 10.16 -0.53 10.88
C GLU A 82 10.06 -0.53 12.41
N GLY A 83 8.95 -0.01 12.94
CA GLY A 83 8.68 0.07 14.38
C GLY A 83 9.45 1.16 15.14
N LYS A 84 10.29 1.93 14.46
CA LYS A 84 10.92 3.10 15.07
C LYS A 84 10.00 4.32 14.97
N ARG A 85 10.11 5.23 15.91
CA ARG A 85 9.47 6.54 15.78
C ARG A 85 10.18 7.37 14.72
N TRP A 86 9.43 8.12 13.95
CA TRP A 86 9.98 8.98 12.89
C TRP A 86 11.01 9.98 13.45
N ASP A 87 10.78 10.50 14.67
CA ASP A 87 11.70 11.40 15.36
C ASP A 87 13.01 10.73 15.84
N GLN A 88 13.05 9.39 15.91
CA GLN A 88 14.22 8.59 16.30
C GLN A 88 15.06 8.09 15.11
N ILE A 89 14.55 8.18 13.88
CA ILE A 89 15.28 7.75 12.66
C ILE A 89 16.48 8.66 12.40
N GLY A 90 16.37 9.92 12.79
CA GLY A 90 17.43 10.90 12.62
C GLY A 90 17.29 11.73 11.35
N LYS A 91 17.56 13.05 11.53
CA LYS A 91 17.36 14.03 10.46
C LYS A 91 18.18 13.73 9.19
N ALA A 92 19.43 13.30 9.34
CA ALA A 92 20.31 13.05 8.19
C ALA A 92 19.78 11.92 7.30
N ALA A 93 19.22 10.85 7.90
CA ALA A 93 18.63 9.75 7.15
C ALA A 93 17.34 10.17 6.45
N ILE A 94 16.50 10.97 7.10
CA ILE A 94 15.28 11.53 6.51
C ILE A 94 15.62 12.49 5.36
N ASP A 95 16.61 13.37 5.54
CA ASP A 95 17.05 14.30 4.49
C ASP A 95 17.61 13.54 3.28
N ALA A 96 18.38 12.48 3.49
CA ALA A 96 18.89 11.63 2.42
C ALA A 96 17.76 10.94 1.63
N TRP A 97 16.74 10.44 2.32
CA TRP A 97 15.55 9.88 1.68
C TRP A 97 14.80 10.95 0.86
N HIS A 98 14.57 12.14 1.41
CA HIS A 98 13.88 13.22 0.71
C HIS A 98 14.68 13.74 -0.51
N ALA A 99 16.02 13.64 -0.48
CA ALA A 99 16.87 14.04 -1.59
C ALA A 99 16.80 13.08 -2.78
N ASP A 100 16.43 11.82 -2.57
CA ASP A 100 16.29 10.82 -3.62
C ASP A 100 15.19 9.82 -3.28
N LEU A 101 13.95 10.21 -3.49
CA LEU A 101 12.76 9.42 -3.18
C LEU A 101 12.69 8.09 -3.97
N CYS A 102 13.29 8.04 -5.16
CA CYS A 102 13.26 6.85 -6.00
C CYS A 102 14.27 5.79 -5.57
N SER A 103 15.53 6.19 -5.47
CA SER A 103 16.65 5.25 -5.35
C SER A 103 17.10 5.05 -3.90
N TYR A 104 16.66 5.92 -2.97
CA TYR A 104 16.99 5.73 -1.55
C TYR A 104 16.49 4.38 -1.07
N ARG A 105 17.43 3.53 -0.68
CA ARG A 105 17.15 2.21 -0.12
C ARG A 105 17.13 2.29 1.39
N PHE A 106 16.01 1.94 2.00
CA PHE A 106 15.92 1.82 3.46
C PHE A 106 16.87 0.73 3.95
N PRO A 107 17.66 0.96 4.99
CA PRO A 107 18.61 -0.04 5.50
C PRO A 107 17.91 -1.38 5.78
N GLY A 108 18.36 -2.45 5.11
CA GLY A 108 17.73 -3.77 5.19
C GLY A 108 16.35 -3.90 4.52
N GLY A 109 15.93 -2.89 3.76
CA GLY A 109 14.62 -2.84 3.11
C GLY A 109 14.68 -2.56 1.61
N GLU A 110 13.60 -2.01 1.08
CA GLU A 110 13.42 -1.65 -0.34
C GLU A 110 13.73 -0.17 -0.59
N SER A 111 13.89 0.19 -1.87
CA SER A 111 13.68 1.56 -2.36
C SER A 111 12.26 1.70 -2.92
N PHE A 112 11.82 2.94 -3.20
CA PHE A 112 10.57 3.16 -3.91
C PHE A 112 10.63 2.63 -5.35
N GLY A 113 11.81 2.67 -5.98
CA GLY A 113 12.04 2.04 -7.28
C GLY A 113 11.79 0.53 -7.25
N ASP A 114 12.30 -0.19 -6.24
CA ASP A 114 12.03 -1.63 -6.09
C ASP A 114 10.52 -1.91 -5.90
N LEU A 115 9.83 -1.05 -5.17
CA LEU A 115 8.37 -1.14 -5.03
C LEU A 115 7.68 -0.96 -6.38
N CYS A 116 8.08 0.04 -7.18
CA CYS A 116 7.53 0.26 -8.51
C CYS A 116 7.77 -0.95 -9.41
N ASP A 117 8.97 -1.52 -9.44
CA ASP A 117 9.31 -2.67 -10.27
C ASP A 117 8.40 -3.87 -9.98
N ARG A 118 8.18 -4.22 -8.68
CA ARG A 118 7.31 -5.35 -8.35
C ARG A 118 5.82 -5.06 -8.55
N VAL A 119 5.41 -3.81 -8.46
CA VAL A 119 4.03 -3.41 -8.78
C VAL A 119 3.79 -3.43 -10.29
N ASP A 120 4.78 -3.04 -11.10
CA ASP A 120 4.71 -3.15 -12.56
C ASP A 120 4.62 -4.62 -13.02
N ASP A 121 5.44 -5.50 -12.43
CA ASP A 121 5.34 -6.95 -12.61
C ASP A 121 3.93 -7.48 -12.30
N PHE A 122 3.31 -6.96 -11.24
CA PHE A 122 1.93 -7.33 -10.90
C PHE A 122 0.94 -6.83 -11.97
N LEU A 123 1.02 -5.55 -12.35
CA LEU A 123 0.14 -4.94 -13.35
C LEU A 123 0.19 -5.68 -14.69
N THR A 124 1.38 -6.01 -15.17
CA THR A 124 1.59 -6.71 -16.45
C THR A 124 1.03 -8.13 -16.45
N SER A 125 0.89 -8.74 -15.27
CA SER A 125 0.30 -10.09 -15.11
C SER A 125 -1.23 -10.10 -15.03
N LEU A 126 -1.87 -8.93 -14.93
CA LEU A 126 -3.32 -8.85 -14.75
C LEU A 126 -4.08 -9.20 -16.03
N PRO A 127 -5.18 -9.98 -15.94
CA PRO A 127 -6.06 -10.23 -17.06
C PRO A 127 -6.88 -8.98 -17.41
N ASN A 128 -7.37 -8.89 -18.64
CA ASN A 128 -8.25 -7.79 -19.06
C ASN A 128 -9.67 -7.96 -18.47
N LYS A 129 -9.82 -7.61 -17.19
CA LYS A 129 -11.05 -7.73 -16.39
C LYS A 129 -11.23 -6.53 -15.49
N ASN A 130 -12.40 -6.37 -14.89
CA ASN A 130 -12.63 -5.39 -13.83
C ASN A 130 -12.13 -5.94 -12.51
N ILE A 131 -11.17 -5.24 -11.90
CA ILE A 131 -10.40 -5.75 -10.78
C ILE A 131 -10.52 -4.80 -9.58
N LEU A 132 -10.80 -5.37 -8.41
CA LEU A 132 -10.64 -4.71 -7.13
C LEU A 132 -9.28 -5.08 -6.52
N LEU A 133 -8.56 -4.08 -6.05
CA LEU A 133 -7.26 -4.24 -5.39
C LEU A 133 -7.32 -3.68 -3.98
N ILE A 134 -7.07 -4.51 -2.97
CA ILE A 134 -6.96 -4.07 -1.58
C ILE A 134 -5.49 -4.06 -1.17
N THR A 135 -4.95 -2.86 -0.88
CA THR A 135 -3.53 -2.67 -0.72
C THR A 135 -3.18 -1.49 0.21
N HIS A 136 -2.06 -0.85 0.01
CA HIS A 136 -1.39 0.12 0.89
C HIS A 136 -1.09 1.43 0.18
N ALA A 137 -0.81 2.47 0.96
CA ALA A 137 -0.54 3.81 0.43
C ALA A 137 0.67 3.86 -0.51
N GLY A 138 1.78 3.19 -0.17
CA GLY A 138 2.97 3.15 -1.04
C GLY A 138 2.68 2.48 -2.38
N VAL A 139 1.94 1.39 -2.37
CA VAL A 139 1.52 0.71 -3.62
C VAL A 139 0.60 1.59 -4.46
N ILE A 140 -0.33 2.33 -3.83
CA ILE A 140 -1.22 3.27 -4.55
C ILE A 140 -0.39 4.39 -5.19
N LYS A 141 0.60 4.92 -4.49
CA LYS A 141 1.54 5.92 -5.04
C LYS A 141 2.35 5.36 -6.22
N ALA A 142 2.82 4.12 -6.12
CA ALA A 142 3.50 3.44 -7.23
C ALA A 142 2.56 3.26 -8.44
N LEU A 143 1.32 2.85 -8.22
CA LEU A 143 0.30 2.75 -9.27
C LEU A 143 0.04 4.10 -9.94
N HIS A 144 -0.07 5.17 -9.17
CA HIS A 144 -0.26 6.52 -9.70
C HIS A 144 0.91 6.94 -10.60
N HIS A 145 2.16 6.64 -10.21
CA HIS A 145 3.34 6.84 -11.06
C HIS A 145 3.28 6.00 -12.35
N LEU A 146 3.05 4.69 -12.21
CA LEU A 146 3.14 3.74 -13.33
C LEU A 146 2.00 3.86 -14.34
N VAL A 147 0.78 4.12 -13.88
CA VAL A 147 -0.42 4.13 -14.73
C VAL A 147 -0.70 5.52 -15.31
N GLU A 148 -0.53 6.57 -14.51
CA GLU A 148 -0.84 7.94 -14.92
C GLU A 148 0.40 8.69 -15.42
N GLY A 149 1.59 8.12 -15.29
CA GLY A 149 2.85 8.69 -15.79
C GLY A 149 3.31 9.95 -15.06
N VAL A 150 2.82 10.18 -13.84
CA VAL A 150 3.27 11.32 -13.03
C VAL A 150 4.68 11.08 -12.48
N SER A 151 5.41 12.15 -12.15
CA SER A 151 6.74 12.01 -11.53
C SER A 151 6.65 11.30 -10.16
N ILE A 152 7.75 10.74 -9.71
CA ILE A 152 7.83 10.08 -8.39
C ILE A 152 7.57 11.09 -7.26
N GLU A 153 8.07 12.32 -7.40
CA GLU A 153 7.83 13.40 -6.46
C GLU A 153 6.32 13.72 -6.36
N ALA A 154 5.64 13.85 -7.50
CA ALA A 154 4.20 14.09 -7.54
C ALA A 154 3.41 12.90 -6.96
N ALA A 155 3.84 11.67 -7.27
CA ALA A 155 3.24 10.47 -6.70
C ALA A 155 3.45 10.39 -5.17
N ALA A 156 4.62 10.79 -4.67
CA ALA A 156 4.92 10.82 -3.23
C ALA A 156 4.01 11.81 -2.46
N GLU A 157 3.63 12.93 -3.08
CA GLU A 157 2.73 13.93 -2.50
C GLU A 157 1.24 13.55 -2.62
N PHE A 158 0.93 12.56 -3.45
CA PHE A 158 -0.46 12.12 -3.63
C PHE A 158 -1.10 11.67 -2.31
N SER A 159 -2.25 12.27 -1.99
CA SER A 159 -3.01 11.92 -0.78
C SER A 159 -3.83 10.66 -1.01
N VAL A 160 -3.60 9.65 -0.19
CA VAL A 160 -4.25 8.33 -0.25
C VAL A 160 -5.20 8.13 0.93
#